data_0df0c586dda24f0753ccd24b097eeb71
#
_entry.id   0df0c586dda24f0753ccd24b097eeb71
#
_cell.length_a   1.000
_cell.length_b   1.000
_cell.length_c   1.000
_cell.angle_alpha   90.00
_cell.angle_beta   90.00
_cell.angle_gamma   90.00
#
_symmetry.space_group_name_H-M   'P 1'
#
loop_
_entity.id
_entity.type
_entity.pdbx_description
1 polymer ?
#
loop_
_entity_poly.entity_id
_entity_poly.type
_entity_poly.pdbx_seq_one_letter_code
_entity_poly.pdbx_strand_id
1 'polypeptide(L)'
;MKVGRTILLTILAVSLITCKNSKEEEFKPKLVYESAILQVTQITENCFIHTSFLQTNDFGNVPCNGLIVSDSKEVIIFDTPVNDKSADELIKWIKETLHYKIKGIIPTHFHDDCLGGLKSFHANKIPSYAYLKTIELAKENNFIAPQNSFNDSLLLKVGDKTILAKSFGEGHTKDNVVGYFPSEELLFGGCLIKELDATKGYLGDANVAVWSSTVENIKKRFPNLTLVVPGHGKYGNAELLDYTIDLFKTKHFGEDKFESK
;
A
#
# COMPACT_ATOMS: atom_id res chain seq x y z
N MET A 1 -32.05 80.42 24.29
CA MET A 1 -31.02 79.40 24.31
C MET A 1 -31.59 78.09 23.71
N LYS A 2 -31.23 77.74 22.47
CA LYS A 2 -31.70 76.51 21.80
C LYS A 2 -30.55 75.52 21.85
N VAL A 3 -30.68 74.40 22.55
CA VAL A 3 -29.73 73.33 22.62
C VAL A 3 -30.00 72.37 21.45
N GLY A 4 -29.09 72.38 20.48
CA GLY A 4 -29.10 71.40 19.36
C GLY A 4 -28.61 70.05 19.81
N ARG A 5 -29.39 69.01 19.59
CA ARG A 5 -29.10 67.64 19.87
C ARG A 5 -28.54 66.97 18.62
N THR A 6 -27.19 66.73 18.58
CA THR A 6 -26.55 66.07 17.49
C THR A 6 -26.72 64.53 17.70
N ILE A 7 -27.42 63.89 16.77
CA ILE A 7 -27.54 62.41 16.75
C ILE A 7 -26.38 61.84 15.96
N LEU A 8 -25.50 61.10 16.63
CA LEU A 8 -24.40 60.36 16.03
C LEU A 8 -24.91 58.99 15.54
N LEU A 9 -25.03 58.81 14.21
CA LEU A 9 -25.39 57.54 13.61
C LEU A 9 -24.12 56.67 13.48
N THR A 10 -23.97 55.66 14.31
CA THR A 10 -22.94 54.62 14.17
C THR A 10 -23.39 53.56 13.15
N ILE A 11 -22.77 53.55 11.97
CA ILE A 11 -22.98 52.54 10.94
C ILE A 11 -22.14 51.32 11.35
N LEU A 12 -22.81 50.24 11.75
CA LEU A 12 -22.21 48.93 12.02
C LEU A 12 -22.01 48.19 10.70
N ALA A 13 -20.79 48.19 10.18
CA ALA A 13 -20.43 47.41 8.99
C ALA A 13 -20.36 45.93 9.35
N VAL A 14 -21.35 45.15 8.99
CA VAL A 14 -21.34 43.67 9.08
C VAL A 14 -20.54 43.14 7.93
N SER A 15 -19.30 42.72 8.17
CA SER A 15 -18.46 42.00 7.20
C SER A 15 -19.00 40.59 7.04
N LEU A 16 -19.68 40.32 5.95
CA LEU A 16 -20.04 38.96 5.53
C LEU A 16 -18.77 38.22 5.09
N ILE A 17 -18.22 37.40 5.97
CA ILE A 17 -17.16 36.44 5.62
C ILE A 17 -17.84 35.33 4.79
N THR A 18 -17.80 35.47 3.47
CA THR A 18 -18.14 34.39 2.56
C THR A 18 -17.05 33.32 2.68
N CYS A 19 -17.30 32.24 3.43
CA CYS A 19 -16.53 31.01 3.29
C CYS A 19 -16.70 30.53 1.84
N LYS A 20 -15.69 30.76 1.01
CA LYS A 20 -15.54 30.03 -0.25
C LYS A 20 -15.26 28.58 0.15
N ASN A 21 -16.24 27.71 0.01
CA ASN A 21 -16.03 26.27 -0.13
C ASN A 21 -15.21 26.08 -1.42
N SER A 22 -13.90 26.09 -1.32
CA SER A 22 -13.05 25.49 -2.36
C SER A 22 -13.39 24.00 -2.35
N LYS A 23 -14.11 23.51 -3.36
CA LYS A 23 -14.11 22.09 -3.66
C LYS A 23 -12.64 21.73 -3.83
N GLU A 24 -12.07 20.93 -2.93
CA GLU A 24 -10.79 20.29 -3.17
C GLU A 24 -10.95 19.53 -4.49
N GLU A 25 -10.14 19.90 -5.48
CA GLU A 25 -10.14 19.23 -6.76
C GLU A 25 -9.68 17.80 -6.53
N GLU A 26 -10.53 16.81 -6.78
CA GLU A 26 -10.23 15.39 -6.59
C GLU A 26 -8.99 15.04 -7.41
N PHE A 27 -7.97 14.46 -6.75
CA PHE A 27 -6.73 14.08 -7.41
C PHE A 27 -7.03 13.06 -8.52
N LYS A 28 -6.55 13.33 -9.74
CA LYS A 28 -6.72 12.43 -10.88
C LYS A 28 -5.46 11.58 -11.06
N PRO A 29 -5.56 10.25 -10.97
CA PRO A 29 -4.43 9.36 -11.19
C PRO A 29 -3.79 9.59 -12.55
N LYS A 30 -2.44 9.54 -12.59
CA LYS A 30 -1.65 9.84 -13.80
C LYS A 30 -0.50 8.87 -13.95
N LEU A 31 -0.37 8.25 -15.12
CA LEU A 31 0.84 7.54 -15.52
C LEU A 31 1.98 8.57 -15.68
N VAL A 32 3.02 8.47 -14.84
CA VAL A 32 4.12 9.42 -14.78
C VAL A 32 5.44 8.87 -15.32
N TYR A 33 5.51 7.55 -15.48
CA TYR A 33 6.63 6.85 -16.09
C TYR A 33 6.17 5.55 -16.74
N GLU A 34 6.72 5.22 -17.90
CA GLU A 34 6.45 3.98 -18.61
C GLU A 34 7.67 3.53 -19.42
N SER A 35 7.98 2.25 -19.33
CA SER A 35 8.93 1.51 -20.15
C SER A 35 8.42 0.11 -20.46
N ALA A 36 9.22 -0.70 -21.14
CA ALA A 36 8.87 -2.10 -21.40
C ALA A 36 8.81 -2.99 -20.15
N ILE A 37 9.41 -2.56 -19.05
CA ILE A 37 9.58 -3.39 -17.83
C ILE A 37 9.07 -2.74 -16.54
N LEU A 38 8.71 -1.46 -16.59
CA LEU A 38 8.27 -0.70 -15.43
C LEU A 38 7.26 0.37 -15.84
N GLN A 39 6.19 0.47 -15.06
CA GLN A 39 5.24 1.58 -15.10
C GLN A 39 5.18 2.23 -13.73
N VAL A 40 4.98 3.55 -13.66
CA VAL A 40 4.71 4.27 -12.41
C VAL A 40 3.49 5.15 -12.59
N THR A 41 2.49 4.93 -11.76
CA THR A 41 1.24 5.70 -11.74
C THR A 41 1.14 6.47 -10.44
N GLN A 42 1.08 7.78 -10.49
CA GLN A 42 0.76 8.61 -9.34
C GLN A 42 -0.74 8.49 -9.04
N ILE A 43 -1.10 8.07 -7.82
CA ILE A 43 -2.49 7.83 -7.40
C ILE A 43 -3.02 8.87 -6.43
N THR A 44 -2.12 9.58 -5.73
CA THR A 44 -2.40 10.74 -4.87
C THR A 44 -1.26 11.76 -5.00
N GLU A 45 -1.32 12.87 -4.25
CA GLU A 45 -0.20 13.81 -4.22
C GLU A 45 1.11 13.18 -3.73
N ASN A 46 1.02 12.22 -2.80
CA ASN A 46 2.18 11.65 -2.12
C ASN A 46 2.42 10.16 -2.42
N CYS A 47 1.51 9.50 -3.14
CA CYS A 47 1.61 8.06 -3.37
C CYS A 47 1.65 7.70 -4.85
N PHE A 48 2.52 6.72 -5.16
CA PHE A 48 2.66 6.17 -6.49
C PHE A 48 2.64 4.64 -6.42
N ILE A 49 2.02 4.01 -7.41
CA ILE A 49 2.14 2.57 -7.65
C ILE A 49 3.21 2.37 -8.70
N HIS A 50 4.24 1.58 -8.40
CA HIS A 50 5.09 1.03 -9.45
C HIS A 50 4.59 -0.36 -9.82
N THR A 51 4.59 -0.67 -11.10
CA THR A 51 4.17 -1.98 -11.62
C THR A 51 5.29 -2.53 -12.48
N SER A 52 5.78 -3.70 -12.15
CA SER A 52 6.74 -4.48 -12.94
C SER A 52 6.14 -5.84 -13.31
N PHE A 53 6.77 -6.62 -14.19
CA PHE A 53 6.13 -7.77 -14.81
C PHE A 53 6.93 -9.04 -14.54
N LEU A 54 6.32 -9.99 -13.81
CA LEU A 54 6.90 -11.28 -13.49
C LEU A 54 6.44 -12.31 -14.52
N GLN A 55 7.39 -12.92 -15.22
CA GLN A 55 7.09 -14.02 -16.11
C GLN A 55 6.97 -15.32 -15.32
N THR A 56 5.79 -15.92 -15.32
CA THR A 56 5.48 -17.17 -14.65
C THR A 56 5.08 -18.26 -15.64
N ASN A 57 5.26 -19.54 -15.25
CA ASN A 57 4.84 -20.67 -16.08
C ASN A 57 3.32 -20.86 -16.10
N ASP A 58 2.66 -20.60 -14.94
CA ASP A 58 1.25 -20.94 -14.75
C ASP A 58 0.31 -19.77 -15.07
N PHE A 59 0.77 -18.53 -14.88
CA PHE A 59 -0.04 -17.31 -15.00
C PHE A 59 0.45 -16.36 -16.11
N GLY A 60 1.50 -16.73 -16.85
CA GLY A 60 2.08 -15.89 -17.89
C GLY A 60 2.79 -14.65 -17.35
N ASN A 61 2.61 -13.50 -18.02
CA ASN A 61 3.21 -12.23 -17.62
C ASN A 61 2.34 -11.51 -16.61
N VAL A 62 2.70 -11.59 -15.33
CA VAL A 62 1.91 -11.09 -14.20
C VAL A 62 2.36 -9.69 -13.81
N PRO A 63 1.50 -8.68 -13.84
CA PRO A 63 1.80 -7.36 -13.29
C PRO A 63 1.85 -7.41 -11.77
N CYS A 64 2.96 -6.91 -11.21
CA CYS A 64 3.22 -6.90 -9.77
C CYS A 64 3.36 -5.45 -9.30
N ASN A 65 2.55 -5.06 -8.34
CA ASN A 65 2.50 -3.71 -7.78
C ASN A 65 3.38 -3.58 -6.54
N GLY A 66 4.02 -2.42 -6.42
CA GLY A 66 4.55 -1.94 -5.16
C GLY A 66 4.10 -0.50 -4.93
N LEU A 67 4.22 -0.02 -3.70
CA LEU A 67 3.80 1.32 -3.32
C LEU A 67 5.00 2.20 -2.99
N ILE A 68 5.04 3.40 -3.55
CA ILE A 68 5.97 4.47 -3.17
C ILE A 68 5.18 5.50 -2.38
N VAL A 69 5.59 5.76 -1.13
CA VAL A 69 5.05 6.84 -0.30
C VAL A 69 6.10 7.93 -0.22
N SER A 70 5.72 9.16 -0.51
CA SER A 70 6.61 10.32 -0.52
C SER A 70 6.14 11.45 0.39
N ASP A 71 7.10 12.14 0.98
CA ASP A 71 6.90 13.43 1.64
C ASP A 71 8.23 14.17 1.70
N SER A 72 8.22 15.52 1.53
CA SER A 72 9.39 16.40 1.71
C SER A 72 10.64 15.91 0.95
N LYS A 73 10.48 15.40 -0.27
CA LYS A 73 11.54 14.82 -1.13
C LYS A 73 12.21 13.55 -0.56
N GLU A 74 11.57 12.88 0.35
CA GLU A 74 11.94 11.54 0.82
C GLU A 74 10.90 10.53 0.36
N VAL A 75 11.30 9.26 0.16
CA VAL A 75 10.39 8.17 -0.16
C VAL A 75 10.72 6.92 0.64
N ILE A 76 9.67 6.16 0.97
CA ILE A 76 9.73 4.76 1.40
C ILE A 76 8.96 3.94 0.37
N ILE A 77 9.46 2.76 0.07
CA ILE A 77 8.89 1.88 -0.94
C ILE A 77 8.44 0.59 -0.25
N PHE A 78 7.26 0.08 -0.61
CA PHE A 78 6.80 -1.26 -0.30
C PHE A 78 6.93 -2.12 -1.54
N ASP A 79 7.50 -3.29 -1.39
CA ASP A 79 7.86 -4.28 -2.41
C ASP A 79 8.83 -3.76 -3.48
N THR A 80 9.80 -4.58 -3.84
CA THR A 80 10.71 -4.26 -4.95
C THR A 80 10.03 -4.57 -6.29
N PRO A 81 10.43 -3.94 -7.39
CA PRO A 81 10.19 -4.53 -8.71
C PRO A 81 10.71 -5.98 -8.77
N VAL A 82 10.12 -6.79 -9.65
CA VAL A 82 10.32 -8.25 -9.74
C VAL A 82 11.75 -8.72 -10.07
N ASN A 83 12.63 -7.81 -10.45
CA ASN A 83 14.04 -8.11 -10.74
C ASN A 83 14.93 -6.87 -10.62
N ASP A 84 16.26 -7.09 -10.61
CA ASP A 84 17.26 -6.02 -10.47
C ASP A 84 17.16 -4.98 -11.58
N LYS A 85 16.87 -5.37 -12.82
CA LYS A 85 16.81 -4.44 -13.97
C LYS A 85 15.68 -3.41 -13.80
N SER A 86 14.48 -3.86 -13.45
CA SER A 86 13.35 -2.96 -13.19
C SER A 86 13.52 -2.18 -11.88
N ALA A 87 14.23 -2.75 -10.89
CA ALA A 87 14.57 -2.04 -9.66
C ALA A 87 15.57 -0.91 -9.90
N ASP A 88 16.63 -1.14 -10.69
CA ASP A 88 17.60 -0.09 -11.08
C ASP A 88 16.90 1.07 -11.81
N GLU A 89 15.95 0.73 -12.70
CA GLU A 89 15.17 1.71 -13.44
C GLU A 89 14.27 2.54 -12.51
N LEU A 90 13.60 1.92 -11.54
CA LEU A 90 12.81 2.61 -10.53
C LEU A 90 13.68 3.53 -9.65
N ILE A 91 14.80 3.01 -9.15
CA ILE A 91 15.74 3.79 -8.33
C ILE A 91 16.24 5.01 -9.10
N LYS A 92 16.61 4.83 -10.37
CA LYS A 92 17.05 5.91 -11.24
C LYS A 92 15.96 6.95 -11.45
N TRP A 93 14.74 6.53 -11.76
CA TRP A 93 13.60 7.44 -11.93
C TRP A 93 13.34 8.26 -10.68
N ILE A 94 13.34 7.65 -9.49
CA ILE A 94 13.15 8.38 -8.23
C ILE A 94 14.27 9.40 -7.98
N LYS A 95 15.54 9.01 -8.20
CA LYS A 95 16.69 9.87 -7.92
C LYS A 95 16.87 10.98 -8.95
N GLU A 96 16.70 10.68 -10.25
CA GLU A 96 17.04 11.59 -11.34
C GLU A 96 15.86 12.40 -11.86
N THR A 97 14.62 11.87 -11.77
CA THR A 97 13.42 12.57 -12.24
C THR A 97 12.69 13.28 -11.12
N LEU A 98 12.43 12.59 -10.00
CA LEU A 98 11.79 13.22 -8.84
C LEU A 98 12.79 14.01 -7.99
N HIS A 99 14.08 13.69 -8.07
CA HIS A 99 15.13 14.20 -7.18
C HIS A 99 14.83 13.92 -5.70
N TYR A 100 14.30 12.72 -5.41
CA TYR A 100 13.93 12.30 -4.07
C TYR A 100 14.96 11.32 -3.50
N LYS A 101 15.09 11.31 -2.16
CA LYS A 101 15.93 10.39 -1.41
C LYS A 101 15.14 9.16 -0.99
N ILE A 102 15.60 7.96 -1.39
CA ILE A 102 15.01 6.71 -0.95
C ILE A 102 15.52 6.40 0.47
N LYS A 103 14.61 6.35 1.44
CA LYS A 103 14.90 6.11 2.87
C LYS A 103 14.92 4.63 3.21
N GLY A 104 14.21 3.81 2.45
CA GLY A 104 14.16 2.36 2.66
C GLY A 104 13.18 1.66 1.76
N ILE A 105 13.30 0.33 1.74
CA ILE A 105 12.44 -0.61 1.06
C ILE A 105 11.89 -1.61 2.08
N ILE A 106 10.59 -1.94 1.98
CA ILE A 106 9.90 -2.86 2.89
C ILE A 106 9.18 -3.93 2.05
N PRO A 107 9.77 -5.11 1.84
CA PRO A 107 9.06 -6.24 1.26
C PRO A 107 7.91 -6.71 2.15
N THR A 108 6.76 -6.99 1.53
CA THR A 108 5.56 -7.45 2.26
C THR A 108 5.53 -8.96 2.50
N HIS A 109 6.28 -9.73 1.72
CA HIS A 109 6.50 -11.16 1.91
C HIS A 109 7.73 -11.64 1.12
N PHE A 110 8.04 -12.96 1.19
CA PHE A 110 9.31 -13.49 0.73
C PHE A 110 9.40 -13.88 -0.77
N HIS A 111 8.36 -13.70 -1.58
CA HIS A 111 8.38 -14.08 -3.00
C HIS A 111 9.13 -13.08 -3.91
N ASP A 112 9.43 -13.50 -5.13
CA ASP A 112 10.15 -12.73 -6.15
C ASP A 112 9.48 -11.40 -6.51
N ASP A 113 8.17 -11.34 -6.48
CA ASP A 113 7.40 -10.11 -6.74
C ASP A 113 7.60 -9.02 -5.67
N CYS A 114 8.18 -9.40 -4.51
CA CYS A 114 8.51 -8.47 -3.43
C CYS A 114 10.02 -8.34 -3.18
N LEU A 115 10.81 -9.39 -3.46
CA LEU A 115 12.25 -9.44 -3.17
C LEU A 115 13.13 -9.39 -4.41
N GLY A 116 12.59 -9.63 -5.62
CA GLY A 116 13.37 -9.88 -6.83
C GLY A 116 14.36 -8.78 -7.21
N GLY A 117 14.07 -7.53 -6.88
CA GLY A 117 14.96 -6.38 -7.12
C GLY A 117 15.81 -5.96 -5.91
N LEU A 118 15.80 -6.70 -4.80
CA LEU A 118 16.40 -6.27 -3.54
C LEU A 118 17.91 -6.05 -3.62
N LYS A 119 18.61 -6.82 -4.48
CA LYS A 119 20.04 -6.66 -4.71
C LYS A 119 20.40 -5.27 -5.24
N SER A 120 19.60 -4.72 -6.15
CA SER A 120 19.80 -3.36 -6.67
C SER A 120 19.63 -2.31 -5.59
N PHE A 121 18.65 -2.46 -4.70
CA PHE A 121 18.50 -1.56 -3.54
C PHE A 121 19.72 -1.61 -2.63
N HIS A 122 20.22 -2.80 -2.28
CA HIS A 122 21.41 -2.96 -1.45
C HIS A 122 22.67 -2.39 -2.12
N ALA A 123 22.87 -2.61 -3.43
CA ALA A 123 23.97 -2.05 -4.19
C ALA A 123 23.96 -0.52 -4.19
N ASN A 124 22.78 0.08 -4.17
CA ASN A 124 22.55 1.53 -4.05
C ASN A 124 22.59 2.05 -2.60
N LYS A 125 22.96 1.21 -1.61
CA LYS A 125 23.00 1.52 -0.18
C LYS A 125 21.66 1.99 0.40
N ILE A 126 20.56 1.49 -0.16
CA ILE A 126 19.22 1.72 0.35
C ILE A 126 18.92 0.63 1.37
N PRO A 127 18.63 0.98 2.64
CA PRO A 127 18.34 -0.02 3.66
C PRO A 127 17.01 -0.72 3.40
N SER A 128 16.98 -2.02 3.70
CA SER A 128 15.76 -2.85 3.64
C SER A 128 15.32 -3.26 5.04
N TYR A 129 14.02 -3.28 5.26
CA TYR A 129 13.38 -3.64 6.52
C TYR A 129 12.32 -4.69 6.24
N ALA A 130 12.25 -5.76 7.02
CA ALA A 130 11.21 -6.77 6.85
C ALA A 130 10.79 -7.41 8.17
N TYR A 131 9.62 -8.01 8.17
CA TYR A 131 9.20 -8.89 9.24
C TYR A 131 10.24 -10.01 9.40
N LEU A 132 10.59 -10.37 10.65
CA LEU A 132 11.64 -11.37 10.91
C LEU A 132 11.38 -12.66 10.14
N LYS A 133 10.14 -13.11 10.08
CA LYS A 133 9.74 -14.31 9.34
C LYS A 133 9.97 -14.21 7.82
N THR A 134 9.82 -13.01 7.23
CA THR A 134 10.19 -12.76 5.82
C THR A 134 11.69 -12.98 5.59
N ILE A 135 12.53 -12.53 6.52
CA ILE A 135 13.98 -12.73 6.44
C ILE A 135 14.34 -14.21 6.56
N GLU A 136 13.68 -14.95 7.45
CA GLU A 136 13.87 -16.38 7.63
C GLU A 136 13.49 -17.16 6.36
N LEU A 137 12.29 -16.94 5.85
CA LEU A 137 11.79 -17.59 4.63
C LEU A 137 12.59 -17.20 3.39
N ALA A 138 13.05 -15.95 3.27
CA ALA A 138 13.93 -15.54 2.18
C ALA A 138 15.25 -16.35 2.19
N LYS A 139 15.87 -16.55 3.36
CA LYS A 139 17.09 -17.36 3.51
C LYS A 139 16.84 -18.84 3.21
N GLU A 140 15.74 -19.40 3.71
CA GLU A 140 15.36 -20.80 3.45
C GLU A 140 15.14 -21.09 1.96
N ASN A 141 14.65 -20.09 1.22
CA ASN A 141 14.38 -20.18 -0.22
C ASN A 141 15.51 -19.63 -1.11
N ASN A 142 16.68 -19.32 -0.53
CA ASN A 142 17.86 -18.79 -1.23
C ASN A 142 17.64 -17.43 -1.92
N PHE A 143 16.70 -16.63 -1.45
CA PHE A 143 16.54 -15.23 -1.86
C PHE A 143 17.53 -14.32 -1.12
N ILE A 144 17.76 -13.15 -1.69
CA ILE A 144 18.48 -12.08 -0.99
C ILE A 144 17.62 -11.61 0.18
N ALA A 145 18.14 -11.78 1.40
CA ALA A 145 17.40 -11.43 2.60
C ALA A 145 17.47 -9.92 2.90
N PRO A 146 16.37 -9.31 3.37
CA PRO A 146 16.38 -7.95 3.93
C PRO A 146 17.35 -7.80 5.09
N GLN A 147 17.88 -6.57 5.28
CA GLN A 147 18.99 -6.30 6.21
C GLN A 147 18.55 -6.07 7.66
N ASN A 148 17.38 -5.48 7.86
CA ASN A 148 16.89 -5.08 9.18
C ASN A 148 15.56 -5.76 9.47
N SER A 149 15.43 -6.37 10.65
CA SER A 149 14.20 -7.07 11.03
C SER A 149 13.32 -6.25 11.97
N PHE A 150 12.01 -6.52 11.93
CA PHE A 150 11.06 -6.17 12.97
C PHE A 150 10.16 -7.38 13.30
N ASN A 151 9.55 -7.43 14.50
CA ASN A 151 8.79 -8.61 14.96
C ASN A 151 7.28 -8.51 14.75
N ASP A 152 6.67 -7.36 14.96
CA ASP A 152 5.21 -7.17 14.83
C ASP A 152 4.89 -6.03 13.87
N SER A 153 5.52 -4.90 14.12
CA SER A 153 5.29 -3.69 13.35
C SER A 153 6.53 -2.81 13.31
N LEU A 154 6.58 -1.96 12.31
CA LEU A 154 7.62 -0.97 12.09
C LEU A 154 6.98 0.37 11.75
N LEU A 155 7.37 1.43 12.48
CA LEU A 155 7.05 2.80 12.15
C LEU A 155 8.29 3.48 11.55
N LEU A 156 8.17 4.01 10.35
CA LEU A 156 9.23 4.79 9.72
C LEU A 156 8.72 6.18 9.34
N LYS A 157 9.61 7.17 9.45
CA LYS A 157 9.34 8.53 8.97
C LYS A 157 9.75 8.67 7.51
N VAL A 158 8.89 9.35 6.75
CA VAL A 158 9.12 9.85 5.41
C VAL A 158 8.78 11.34 5.43
N GLY A 159 9.81 12.21 5.34
CA GLY A 159 9.63 13.64 5.62
C GLY A 159 9.05 13.86 7.02
N ASP A 160 7.94 14.59 7.09
CA ASP A 160 7.22 14.89 8.34
C ASP A 160 6.12 13.84 8.65
N LYS A 161 5.83 12.94 7.70
CA LYS A 161 4.81 11.90 7.82
C LYS A 161 5.39 10.59 8.34
N THR A 162 4.50 9.67 8.69
CA THR A 162 4.86 8.34 9.21
C THR A 162 4.12 7.27 8.41
N ILE A 163 4.80 6.18 8.09
CA ILE A 163 4.21 4.95 7.59
C ILE A 163 4.28 3.85 8.65
N LEU A 164 3.34 2.93 8.60
CA LEU A 164 3.31 1.73 9.41
C LEU A 164 3.42 0.50 8.49
N ALA A 165 4.37 -0.38 8.78
CA ALA A 165 4.38 -1.75 8.25
C ALA A 165 3.99 -2.70 9.39
N LYS A 166 3.03 -3.62 9.16
CA LYS A 166 2.52 -4.50 10.22
C LYS A 166 2.05 -5.83 9.68
N SER A 167 2.38 -6.91 10.40
CA SER A 167 1.79 -8.24 10.21
C SER A 167 0.45 -8.35 10.96
N PHE A 168 -0.56 -8.92 10.30
CA PHE A 168 -1.87 -9.22 10.89
C PHE A 168 -2.15 -10.72 10.94
N GLY A 169 -1.23 -11.53 10.43
CA GLY A 169 -1.32 -12.98 10.36
C GLY A 169 -1.00 -13.54 9.00
N GLU A 170 -1.19 -14.84 8.87
CA GLU A 170 -0.95 -15.59 7.65
C GLU A 170 -2.10 -15.42 6.65
N GLY A 171 -1.84 -15.64 5.36
CA GLY A 171 -2.83 -15.59 4.29
C GLY A 171 -2.20 -16.09 2.99
N HIS A 172 -1.77 -15.18 2.09
CA HIS A 172 -1.04 -15.52 0.87
C HIS A 172 0.26 -16.28 1.17
N THR A 173 0.96 -15.85 2.22
CA THR A 173 2.12 -16.54 2.81
C THR A 173 2.02 -16.51 4.33
N LYS A 174 3.00 -17.10 5.01
CA LYS A 174 3.05 -17.11 6.49
C LYS A 174 3.63 -15.82 7.09
N ASP A 175 4.20 -14.95 6.28
CA ASP A 175 4.96 -13.76 6.66
C ASP A 175 4.35 -12.44 6.18
N ASN A 176 3.08 -12.45 5.76
CA ASN A 176 2.44 -11.27 5.21
C ASN A 176 2.53 -10.04 6.12
N VAL A 177 2.90 -8.93 5.48
CA VAL A 177 2.91 -7.58 6.05
C VAL A 177 2.07 -6.67 5.16
N VAL A 178 1.38 -5.71 5.75
CA VAL A 178 0.71 -4.63 5.03
C VAL A 178 1.36 -3.29 5.36
N GLY A 179 1.34 -2.36 4.40
CA GLY A 179 1.76 -0.99 4.59
C GLY A 179 0.55 -0.08 4.82
N TYR A 180 0.62 0.80 5.81
CA TYR A 180 -0.44 1.79 6.04
C TYR A 180 0.14 3.21 6.09
N PHE A 181 -0.46 4.11 5.33
CA PHE A 181 -0.13 5.52 5.30
C PHE A 181 -1.28 6.36 5.87
N PRO A 182 -1.21 6.73 7.17
CA PRO A 182 -2.32 7.37 7.87
C PRO A 182 -2.77 8.69 7.27
N SER A 183 -1.84 9.47 6.72
CA SER A 183 -2.14 10.80 6.17
C SER A 183 -3.11 10.78 4.99
N GLU A 184 -3.27 9.63 4.34
CA GLU A 184 -4.16 9.45 3.18
C GLU A 184 -5.11 8.27 3.36
N GLU A 185 -5.17 7.70 4.58
CA GLU A 185 -6.00 6.52 4.87
C GLU A 185 -5.81 5.41 3.80
N LEU A 186 -4.54 5.26 3.34
CA LEU A 186 -4.16 4.34 2.29
C LEU A 186 -3.52 3.08 2.86
N LEU A 187 -4.00 1.92 2.40
CA LEU A 187 -3.44 0.60 2.70
C LEU A 187 -2.77 0.01 1.45
N PHE A 188 -1.52 -0.38 1.58
CA PHE A 188 -0.87 -1.33 0.67
C PHE A 188 -1.02 -2.73 1.23
N GLY A 189 -1.87 -3.52 0.61
CA GLY A 189 -2.18 -4.88 1.06
C GLY A 189 -1.22 -5.94 0.54
N GLY A 190 -0.40 -5.61 -0.49
CA GLY A 190 0.41 -6.61 -1.19
C GLY A 190 -0.45 -7.78 -1.69
N CYS A 191 0.14 -8.94 -1.85
CA CYS A 191 -0.55 -10.14 -2.36
C CYS A 191 -1.56 -10.75 -1.38
N LEU A 192 -1.60 -10.27 -0.13
CA LEU A 192 -2.61 -10.61 0.86
C LEU A 192 -4.01 -10.11 0.47
N ILE A 193 -4.10 -8.98 -0.25
CA ILE A 193 -5.36 -8.39 -0.70
C ILE A 193 -5.51 -8.63 -2.21
N LYS A 194 -6.71 -9.03 -2.62
CA LYS A 194 -7.07 -9.28 -4.02
C LYS A 194 -7.84 -8.11 -4.61
N GLU A 195 -7.63 -7.84 -5.92
CA GLU A 195 -8.52 -6.94 -6.65
C GLU A 195 -9.92 -7.55 -6.82
N LEU A 196 -10.88 -6.74 -7.21
CA LEU A 196 -12.23 -7.25 -7.52
C LEU A 196 -12.18 -8.22 -8.70
N ASP A 197 -13.01 -9.26 -8.65
CA ASP A 197 -13.13 -10.33 -9.66
C ASP A 197 -11.88 -11.20 -9.84
N ALA A 198 -10.83 -11.02 -9.02
CA ALA A 198 -9.64 -11.86 -9.06
C ALA A 198 -9.94 -13.29 -8.59
N THR A 199 -9.18 -14.24 -9.12
CA THR A 199 -9.15 -15.61 -8.58
C THR A 199 -8.27 -15.68 -7.33
N LYS A 200 -8.25 -16.85 -6.66
CA LYS A 200 -7.38 -17.10 -5.51
C LYS A 200 -5.89 -16.99 -5.84
N GLY A 201 -5.51 -17.23 -7.11
CA GLY A 201 -4.13 -17.21 -7.59
C GLY A 201 -3.28 -18.34 -7.02
N TYR A 202 -1.97 -18.09 -6.87
CA TYR A 202 -1.02 -19.04 -6.31
C TYR A 202 -1.30 -19.31 -4.83
N LEU A 203 -1.38 -20.57 -4.44
CA LEU A 203 -1.71 -21.03 -3.09
C LEU A 203 -0.63 -21.94 -2.46
N GLY A 204 0.51 -22.13 -3.12
CA GLY A 204 1.55 -23.09 -2.67
C GLY A 204 2.07 -22.81 -1.27
N ASP A 205 2.18 -21.55 -0.87
CA ASP A 205 2.66 -21.12 0.44
C ASP A 205 1.55 -20.52 1.33
N ALA A 206 0.30 -20.61 0.87
CA ALA A 206 -0.83 -19.94 1.51
C ALA A 206 -1.37 -20.69 2.74
N ASN A 207 -1.82 -19.95 3.73
CA ASN A 207 -2.70 -20.45 4.78
C ASN A 207 -4.14 -19.99 4.50
N VAL A 208 -4.82 -20.74 3.63
CA VAL A 208 -6.19 -20.41 3.20
C VAL A 208 -7.18 -20.42 4.36
N ALA A 209 -6.95 -21.25 5.39
CA ALA A 209 -7.87 -21.43 6.51
C ALA A 209 -8.04 -20.15 7.36
N VAL A 210 -6.97 -19.34 7.44
CA VAL A 210 -6.98 -18.11 8.27
C VAL A 210 -6.97 -16.82 7.44
N TRP A 211 -6.84 -16.91 6.13
CA TRP A 211 -6.70 -15.73 5.26
C TRP A 211 -7.85 -14.75 5.42
N SER A 212 -9.10 -15.21 5.37
CA SER A 212 -10.29 -14.38 5.58
C SER A 212 -10.22 -13.65 6.93
N SER A 213 -9.94 -14.35 8.03
CA SER A 213 -9.86 -13.75 9.37
C SER A 213 -8.69 -12.76 9.52
N THR A 214 -7.57 -13.00 8.84
CA THR A 214 -6.45 -12.06 8.78
C THR A 214 -6.88 -10.73 8.15
N VAL A 215 -7.61 -10.78 7.04
CA VAL A 215 -8.13 -9.56 6.37
C VAL A 215 -9.23 -8.88 7.19
N GLU A 216 -10.08 -9.63 7.89
CA GLU A 216 -11.03 -9.06 8.86
C GLU A 216 -10.34 -8.26 9.97
N ASN A 217 -9.20 -8.74 10.47
CA ASN A 217 -8.41 -8.02 11.47
C ASN A 217 -7.83 -6.70 10.91
N ILE A 218 -7.40 -6.69 9.65
CA ILE A 218 -6.96 -5.46 8.95
C ILE A 218 -8.13 -4.48 8.86
N LYS A 219 -9.30 -4.93 8.40
CA LYS A 219 -10.50 -4.08 8.27
C LYS A 219 -10.92 -3.48 9.61
N LYS A 220 -10.90 -4.26 10.70
CA LYS A 220 -11.20 -3.77 12.05
C LYS A 220 -10.18 -2.73 12.52
N ARG A 221 -8.90 -2.90 12.18
CA ARG A 221 -7.83 -1.98 12.61
C ARG A 221 -7.86 -0.66 11.86
N PHE A 222 -8.28 -0.67 10.59
CA PHE A 222 -8.32 0.48 9.70
C PHE A 222 -9.72 0.67 9.12
N PRO A 223 -10.70 1.18 9.90
CA PRO A 223 -12.09 1.28 9.46
C PRO A 223 -12.37 2.37 8.41
N ASN A 224 -11.46 3.33 8.26
CA ASN A 224 -11.66 4.51 7.42
C ASN A 224 -10.79 4.49 6.15
N LEU A 225 -10.43 3.31 5.62
CA LEU A 225 -9.63 3.23 4.41
C LEU A 225 -10.34 3.86 3.22
N THR A 226 -9.66 4.79 2.58
CA THR A 226 -10.11 5.43 1.34
C THR A 226 -9.48 4.79 0.11
N LEU A 227 -8.22 4.33 0.23
CA LEU A 227 -7.48 3.67 -0.84
C LEU A 227 -6.88 2.36 -0.37
N VAL A 228 -6.99 1.33 -1.20
CA VAL A 228 -6.38 0.01 -0.98
C VAL A 228 -5.67 -0.42 -2.26
N VAL A 229 -4.39 -0.72 -2.14
CA VAL A 229 -3.55 -1.17 -3.26
C VAL A 229 -3.19 -2.64 -3.06
N PRO A 230 -3.65 -3.55 -3.94
CA PRO A 230 -3.29 -4.96 -3.90
C PRO A 230 -1.92 -5.20 -4.55
N GLY A 231 -1.30 -6.35 -4.29
CA GLY A 231 -0.04 -6.77 -4.92
C GLY A 231 -0.15 -7.01 -6.44
N HIS A 232 -1.37 -7.28 -6.93
CA HIS A 232 -1.66 -7.47 -8.34
C HIS A 232 -2.97 -6.81 -8.72
N GLY A 233 -3.04 -6.29 -9.95
CA GLY A 233 -4.25 -5.72 -10.53
C GLY A 233 -4.56 -4.30 -10.06
N LYS A 234 -5.81 -3.92 -10.10
CA LYS A 234 -6.27 -2.54 -9.88
C LYS A 234 -6.42 -2.23 -8.39
N TYR A 235 -5.98 -1.04 -7.99
CA TYR A 235 -6.30 -0.49 -6.68
C TYR A 235 -7.77 -0.05 -6.61
N GLY A 236 -8.28 0.10 -5.40
CA GLY A 236 -9.67 0.49 -5.14
C GLY A 236 -9.84 1.08 -3.75
N ASN A 237 -10.98 0.85 -3.15
CA ASN A 237 -11.31 1.25 -1.78
C ASN A 237 -11.38 0.03 -0.85
N ALA A 238 -12.00 0.18 0.32
CA ALA A 238 -12.15 -0.89 1.31
C ALA A 238 -12.94 -2.11 0.81
N GLU A 239 -13.66 -2.03 -0.32
CA GLU A 239 -14.37 -3.16 -0.93
C GLU A 239 -13.41 -4.29 -1.33
N LEU A 240 -12.13 -3.98 -1.62
CA LEU A 240 -11.12 -5.02 -1.90
C LEU A 240 -10.89 -5.94 -0.70
N LEU A 241 -11.00 -5.40 0.53
CA LEU A 241 -10.92 -6.23 1.74
C LEU A 241 -12.15 -7.14 1.84
N ASP A 242 -13.35 -6.60 1.59
CA ASP A 242 -14.59 -7.38 1.62
C ASP A 242 -14.56 -8.51 0.60
N TYR A 243 -14.16 -8.18 -0.64
CA TYR A 243 -13.98 -9.17 -1.68
C TYR A 243 -12.99 -10.27 -1.27
N THR A 244 -11.84 -9.89 -0.72
CA THR A 244 -10.83 -10.86 -0.28
C THR A 244 -11.34 -11.74 0.86
N ILE A 245 -12.04 -11.16 1.85
CA ILE A 245 -12.66 -11.89 2.94
C ILE A 245 -13.62 -12.96 2.38
N ASP A 246 -14.53 -12.59 1.48
CA ASP A 246 -15.52 -13.49 0.92
C ASP A 246 -14.89 -14.57 0.02
N LEU A 247 -13.86 -14.21 -0.77
CA LEU A 247 -13.12 -15.12 -1.64
C LEU A 247 -12.46 -16.27 -0.86
N PHE A 248 -11.94 -15.97 0.33
CA PHE A 248 -11.24 -16.94 1.18
C PHE A 248 -12.07 -17.46 2.37
N LYS A 249 -13.32 -17.04 2.48
CA LYS A 249 -14.24 -17.57 3.50
C LYS A 249 -14.42 -19.07 3.32
N THR A 250 -14.03 -19.83 4.33
CA THR A 250 -14.31 -21.27 4.36
C THR A 250 -15.82 -21.47 4.49
N LYS A 251 -16.44 -22.12 3.51
CA LYS A 251 -17.82 -22.59 3.68
C LYS A 251 -17.78 -23.62 4.79
N HIS A 252 -18.26 -23.27 5.99
CA HIS A 252 -18.64 -24.28 6.95
C HIS A 252 -19.77 -25.08 6.30
N PHE A 253 -19.50 -26.30 5.86
CA PHE A 253 -20.52 -27.31 5.66
C PHE A 253 -21.03 -27.67 7.06
N GLY A 254 -21.94 -26.84 7.58
CA GLY A 254 -22.57 -26.98 8.85
C GLY A 254 -24.01 -27.41 8.64
N GLU A 255 -24.30 -28.63 9.12
CA GLU A 255 -25.62 -29.09 9.59
C GLU A 255 -26.77 -28.99 8.59
N ASP A 256 -26.72 -29.81 7.52
CA ASP A 256 -27.97 -30.38 6.99
C ASP A 256 -28.58 -31.18 8.14
N LYS A 257 -29.60 -30.60 8.76
CA LYS A 257 -30.46 -31.27 9.71
C LYS A 257 -31.01 -32.51 9.00
N PHE A 258 -30.58 -33.69 9.45
CA PHE A 258 -31.33 -34.90 9.20
C PHE A 258 -32.68 -34.72 9.90
N GLU A 259 -33.69 -34.28 9.15
CA GLU A 259 -35.08 -34.50 9.49
C GLU A 259 -35.36 -35.99 9.27
N SER A 260 -35.33 -36.77 10.36
CA SER A 260 -35.84 -38.10 10.41
C SER A 260 -37.38 -38.04 10.23
N LYS A 261 -37.87 -38.62 9.15
CA LYS A 261 -39.28 -39.01 9.05
C LYS A 261 -39.49 -40.31 9.80
#